data_7bccf82ccaf68f2238c0ee0edfed6242
#
_entry.id   7bccf82ccaf68f2238c0ee0edfed6242
#
_cell.length_a   1.000
_cell.length_b   1.000
_cell.length_c   1.000
_cell.angle_alpha   90.00
_cell.angle_beta   90.00
_cell.angle_gamma   90.00
#
_symmetry.space_group_name_H-M   'P 1'
#
loop_
_entity.id
_entity.type
_entity.pdbx_description
1 polymer ?
#
loop_
_entity_poly.entity_id
_entity_poly.type
_entity_poly.pdbx_seq_one_letter_code
_entity_poly.pdbx_strand_id
1 'polypeptide(L)'
;MNRASALLFLALLTCTKGERATNVPKDSIQSRAPEPAALVAPDSFSTGGPLDEIPSLLAGFDSQAGAARQQARAVAATPAADSVFLSFRERFLKMGEQITDRLEQATSIQATVLEDTATSRQLTTLLAKDGFALAYTEGNAYADEDNAYWTRLFDGALTPAMQRYLRLRATEQSRRFSEDAALQISWDELAGRAVTWEQFADSYPDFSWKDASRFWYNTYLSTYLTGMDNSRVFSDSGTLEPEVRASYEHLVAQYPQTRTAQLVAQCLTLLKQNGYRPSAAIDSLLQQHNVTSMLGVQPPTR
;
A
#
# COMPACT_ATOMS: atom_id res chain seq x y z
N MET A 1 22.78 7.21 -17.79
CA MET A 1 22.43 8.15 -16.70
C MET A 1 20.91 8.31 -16.72
N ASN A 2 20.22 7.37 -16.09
CA ASN A 2 18.76 7.37 -16.03
C ASN A 2 18.35 7.89 -14.64
N ARG A 3 17.75 9.06 -14.62
CA ARG A 3 17.07 9.59 -13.44
C ARG A 3 15.65 9.01 -13.44
N ALA A 4 15.44 7.92 -12.71
CA ALA A 4 14.11 7.53 -12.28
C ALA A 4 13.74 8.48 -11.13
N SER A 5 12.86 9.42 -11.38
CA SER A 5 12.28 10.29 -10.35
C SER A 5 11.27 9.48 -9.55
N ALA A 6 11.72 8.88 -8.46
CA ALA A 6 10.83 8.40 -7.42
C ALA A 6 10.51 9.61 -6.51
N LEU A 7 9.37 10.23 -6.72
CA LEU A 7 8.86 11.26 -5.84
C LEU A 7 8.26 10.61 -4.59
N LEU A 8 9.10 10.44 -3.59
CA LEU A 8 8.68 10.38 -2.21
C LEU A 8 9.33 11.57 -1.50
N PHE A 9 8.53 12.61 -1.26
CA PHE A 9 8.98 13.77 -0.51
C PHE A 9 9.18 13.37 0.95
N LEU A 10 10.43 13.34 1.38
CA LEU A 10 10.82 13.32 2.78
C LEU A 10 10.93 14.79 3.22
N ALA A 11 9.86 15.34 3.78
CA ALA A 11 9.92 16.65 4.41
C ALA A 11 10.56 16.51 5.78
N LEU A 12 11.82 16.91 5.90
CA LEU A 12 12.47 17.18 7.18
C LEU A 12 11.91 18.49 7.74
N LEU A 13 10.91 18.40 8.60
CA LEU A 13 10.44 19.54 9.40
C LEU A 13 11.18 19.57 10.72
N THR A 14 12.01 20.57 10.89
CA THR A 14 12.60 20.98 12.16
C THR A 14 11.50 21.45 13.10
N CYS A 15 11.30 20.74 14.20
CA CYS A 15 10.41 21.11 15.29
C CYS A 15 10.84 22.43 15.94
N THR A 16 10.03 23.48 15.82
CA THR A 16 9.95 24.57 16.80
C THR A 16 8.82 24.28 17.79
N LYS A 17 9.17 24.29 19.07
CA LYS A 17 8.26 24.17 20.21
C LYS A 17 7.17 25.26 20.21
N GLY A 18 5.93 24.85 20.48
CA GLY A 18 4.94 25.77 21.02
C GLY A 18 3.49 25.31 20.86
N GLU A 19 2.87 25.05 22.01
CA GLU A 19 1.47 25.22 22.38
C GLU A 19 0.41 24.14 22.22
N ARG A 20 0.00 23.72 23.40
CA ARG A 20 -1.29 23.20 23.94
C ARG A 20 -2.35 22.69 22.96
N ALA A 21 -2.57 21.39 23.11
CA ALA A 21 -3.75 20.67 22.63
C ALA A 21 -5.03 21.13 23.38
N THR A 22 -6.03 21.57 22.63
CA THR A 22 -7.42 21.66 23.07
C THR A 22 -8.15 20.39 22.63
N ASN A 23 -8.85 19.76 23.60
CA ASN A 23 -9.71 18.61 23.39
C ASN A 23 -10.75 18.86 22.30
N VAL A 24 -10.73 18.05 21.24
CA VAL A 24 -11.82 17.93 20.25
C VAL A 24 -12.56 16.62 20.52
N PRO A 25 -13.91 16.60 20.57
CA PRO A 25 -14.69 15.40 20.84
C PRO A 25 -14.56 14.41 19.66
N LYS A 26 -14.42 13.12 20.00
CA LYS A 26 -14.53 12.01 19.06
C LYS A 26 -15.99 11.88 18.59
N ASP A 27 -16.35 12.53 17.50
CA ASP A 27 -17.56 12.19 16.78
C ASP A 27 -17.25 11.10 15.76
N SER A 28 -17.92 9.99 15.92
CA SER A 28 -17.89 8.80 15.08
C SER A 28 -18.36 9.14 13.65
N ILE A 29 -17.43 9.25 12.71
CA ILE A 29 -17.76 9.30 11.28
C ILE A 29 -18.14 7.88 10.84
N GLN A 30 -19.43 7.59 10.82
CA GLN A 30 -19.97 6.42 10.14
C GLN A 30 -19.75 6.62 8.63
N SER A 31 -18.87 5.83 8.04
CA SER A 31 -18.69 5.68 6.60
C SER A 31 -20.00 5.12 6.01
N ARG A 32 -20.84 6.01 5.48
CA ARG A 32 -21.99 5.66 4.66
C ARG A 32 -21.47 5.36 3.25
N ALA A 33 -21.65 4.12 2.79
CA ALA A 33 -21.38 3.76 1.41
C ALA A 33 -22.13 4.71 0.45
N PRO A 34 -21.49 5.25 -0.59
CA PRO A 34 -22.15 6.12 -1.54
C PRO A 34 -23.18 5.32 -2.36
N GLU A 35 -24.40 5.86 -2.42
CA GLU A 35 -25.46 5.41 -3.29
C GLU A 35 -25.00 5.50 -4.76
N PRO A 36 -25.36 4.55 -5.64
CA PRO A 36 -24.92 4.59 -7.04
C PRO A 36 -25.54 5.80 -7.75
N ALA A 37 -24.73 6.84 -7.97
CA ALA A 37 -25.14 7.99 -8.77
C ALA A 37 -25.33 7.58 -10.23
N ALA A 38 -26.40 8.06 -10.85
CA ALA A 38 -26.72 7.86 -12.25
C ALA A 38 -25.51 8.18 -13.15
N LEU A 39 -25.18 7.26 -14.05
CA LEU A 39 -24.11 7.38 -15.05
C LEU A 39 -24.40 8.60 -15.94
N VAL A 40 -23.71 9.70 -15.70
CA VAL A 40 -23.60 10.81 -16.64
C VAL A 40 -22.60 10.39 -17.71
N ALA A 41 -22.97 10.51 -18.98
CA ALA A 41 -22.12 10.13 -20.12
C ALA A 41 -20.77 10.86 -20.09
N PRO A 42 -19.66 10.20 -20.48
CA PRO A 42 -18.32 10.70 -20.30
C PRO A 42 -17.84 11.72 -21.35
N ASP A 43 -18.75 12.42 -22.05
CA ASP A 43 -18.41 13.09 -23.32
C ASP A 43 -17.81 14.48 -23.19
N SER A 44 -17.52 15.01 -22.00
CA SER A 44 -16.77 16.27 -21.89
C SER A 44 -16.11 16.45 -20.52
N PHE A 45 -15.07 15.65 -20.22
CA PHE A 45 -14.16 16.03 -19.15
C PHE A 45 -13.26 17.14 -19.69
N SER A 46 -13.45 18.39 -19.26
CA SER A 46 -12.61 19.51 -19.61
C SER A 46 -12.55 20.49 -18.44
N THR A 47 -11.36 20.74 -17.94
CA THR A 47 -11.05 21.68 -16.87
C THR A 47 -10.29 22.90 -17.37
N GLY A 48 -9.88 22.90 -18.64
CA GLY A 48 -9.04 23.95 -19.25
C GLY A 48 -7.57 23.87 -18.80
N GLY A 49 -7.09 22.67 -18.40
CA GLY A 49 -5.75 22.51 -17.83
C GLY A 49 -5.13 21.12 -18.04
N PRO A 50 -4.09 20.77 -17.26
CA PRO A 50 -3.34 19.52 -17.40
C PRO A 50 -4.20 18.25 -17.31
N LEU A 51 -5.33 18.31 -16.59
CA LEU A 51 -6.25 17.18 -16.44
C LEU A 51 -6.91 16.78 -17.76
N ASP A 52 -7.04 17.70 -18.72
CA ASP A 52 -7.67 17.43 -20.02
C ASP A 52 -6.84 16.48 -20.89
N GLU A 53 -5.57 16.24 -20.55
CA GLU A 53 -4.70 15.28 -21.22
C GLU A 53 -4.92 13.85 -20.76
N ILE A 54 -5.51 13.61 -19.57
CA ILE A 54 -5.68 12.29 -18.99
C ILE A 54 -6.50 11.33 -19.88
N PRO A 55 -7.65 11.74 -20.47
CA PRO A 55 -8.37 10.88 -21.40
C PRO A 55 -7.53 10.40 -22.60
N SER A 56 -6.61 11.25 -23.09
CA SER A 56 -5.71 10.90 -24.18
C SER A 56 -4.62 9.91 -23.74
N LEU A 57 -4.13 10.00 -22.52
CA LEU A 57 -3.20 9.03 -21.94
C LEU A 57 -3.85 7.64 -21.78
N LEU A 58 -5.13 7.59 -21.45
CA LEU A 58 -5.91 6.37 -21.29
C LEU A 58 -6.42 5.80 -22.64
N ALA A 59 -6.31 6.57 -23.73
CA ALA A 59 -6.83 6.14 -25.03
C ALA A 59 -6.19 4.82 -25.50
N GLY A 60 -7.05 3.83 -25.79
CA GLY A 60 -6.63 2.51 -26.27
C GLY A 60 -6.16 1.55 -25.15
N PHE A 61 -6.20 1.95 -23.88
CA PHE A 61 -5.81 1.10 -22.75
C PHE A 61 -6.68 -0.15 -22.66
N ASP A 62 -8.00 -0.02 -22.76
CA ASP A 62 -8.93 -1.15 -22.74
C ASP A 62 -8.57 -2.21 -23.79
N SER A 63 -8.17 -1.79 -24.99
CA SER A 63 -7.75 -2.70 -26.06
C SER A 63 -6.45 -3.43 -25.68
N GLN A 64 -5.48 -2.72 -25.10
CA GLN A 64 -4.22 -3.31 -24.64
C GLN A 64 -4.43 -4.27 -23.47
N ALA A 65 -5.28 -3.91 -22.52
CA ALA A 65 -5.66 -4.75 -21.38
C ALA A 65 -6.39 -6.02 -21.85
N GLY A 66 -7.30 -5.89 -22.78
CA GLY A 66 -8.00 -7.01 -23.44
C GLY A 66 -7.04 -7.95 -24.15
N ALA A 67 -6.08 -7.41 -24.92
CA ALA A 67 -5.06 -8.19 -25.61
C ALA A 67 -4.15 -8.94 -24.62
N ALA A 68 -3.69 -8.28 -23.55
CA ALA A 68 -2.88 -8.92 -22.52
C ALA A 68 -3.65 -10.04 -21.80
N ARG A 69 -4.92 -9.82 -21.48
CA ARG A 69 -5.80 -10.87 -20.93
C ARG A 69 -5.94 -12.07 -21.87
N GLN A 70 -6.15 -11.82 -23.15
CA GLN A 70 -6.26 -12.89 -24.14
C GLN A 70 -4.96 -13.69 -24.26
N GLN A 71 -3.81 -13.03 -24.28
CA GLN A 71 -2.49 -13.69 -24.31
C GLN A 71 -2.26 -14.53 -23.02
N ALA A 72 -2.59 -13.98 -21.84
CA ALA A 72 -2.49 -14.71 -20.59
C ALA A 72 -3.41 -15.95 -20.59
N ARG A 73 -4.64 -15.84 -21.09
CA ARG A 73 -5.57 -16.97 -21.22
C ARG A 73 -5.11 -18.07 -22.19
N ALA A 74 -4.38 -17.72 -23.22
CA ALA A 74 -3.82 -18.72 -24.14
C ALA A 74 -2.80 -19.66 -23.50
N VAL A 75 -2.20 -19.24 -22.39
CA VAL A 75 -1.24 -19.99 -21.56
C VAL A 75 -1.69 -20.06 -20.09
N ALA A 76 -3.00 -20.13 -19.86
CA ALA A 76 -3.61 -19.96 -18.55
C ALA A 76 -2.99 -20.86 -17.46
N ALA A 77 -2.96 -20.32 -16.24
CA ALA A 77 -2.46 -20.95 -15.01
C ALA A 77 -0.98 -21.40 -15.09
N THR A 78 -0.18 -20.80 -15.98
CA THR A 78 1.26 -21.07 -16.09
C THR A 78 2.09 -19.81 -15.72
N PRO A 79 3.39 -19.96 -15.40
CA PRO A 79 4.29 -18.82 -15.18
C PRO A 79 4.40 -17.88 -16.40
N ALA A 80 4.13 -18.40 -17.63
CA ALA A 80 4.08 -17.56 -18.84
C ALA A 80 2.90 -16.57 -18.80
N ALA A 81 1.74 -16.98 -18.25
CA ALA A 81 0.60 -16.09 -18.08
C ALA A 81 0.94 -14.95 -17.06
N ASP A 82 1.60 -15.29 -15.96
CA ASP A 82 2.07 -14.30 -14.98
C ASP A 82 3.07 -13.33 -15.63
N SER A 83 3.98 -13.81 -16.48
CA SER A 83 4.94 -12.98 -17.22
C SER A 83 4.24 -12.00 -18.17
N VAL A 84 3.17 -12.42 -18.86
CA VAL A 84 2.33 -11.53 -19.69
C VAL A 84 1.71 -10.44 -18.83
N PHE A 85 1.12 -10.79 -17.69
CA PHE A 85 0.54 -9.83 -16.76
C PHE A 85 1.59 -8.83 -16.25
N LEU A 86 2.74 -9.29 -15.75
CA LEU A 86 3.79 -8.43 -15.21
C LEU A 86 4.35 -7.46 -16.27
N SER A 87 4.53 -7.94 -17.51
CA SER A 87 4.98 -7.09 -18.62
C SER A 87 3.94 -6.04 -19.02
N PHE A 88 2.65 -6.37 -18.93
CA PHE A 88 1.58 -5.43 -19.14
C PHE A 88 1.52 -4.41 -17.99
N ARG A 89 1.58 -4.87 -16.74
CA ARG A 89 1.58 -4.02 -15.54
C ARG A 89 2.71 -3.00 -15.55
N GLU A 90 3.90 -3.33 -16.03
CA GLU A 90 5.01 -2.36 -16.15
C GLU A 90 4.64 -1.15 -17.03
N ARG A 91 3.95 -1.38 -18.17
CA ARG A 91 3.48 -0.29 -19.03
C ARG A 91 2.36 0.51 -18.35
N PHE A 92 1.48 -0.17 -17.64
CA PHE A 92 0.43 0.45 -16.85
C PHE A 92 1.01 1.40 -15.77
N LEU A 93 2.02 0.97 -15.03
CA LEU A 93 2.66 1.82 -14.02
C LEU A 93 3.29 3.09 -14.62
N LYS A 94 3.93 2.96 -15.79
CA LYS A 94 4.47 4.13 -16.52
C LYS A 94 3.37 5.11 -16.94
N MET A 95 2.21 4.62 -17.29
CA MET A 95 1.05 5.47 -17.58
C MET A 95 0.53 6.12 -16.29
N GLY A 96 0.47 5.39 -15.18
CA GLY A 96 0.12 5.92 -13.87
C GLY A 96 1.03 7.07 -13.44
N GLU A 97 2.35 6.96 -13.68
CA GLU A 97 3.30 8.06 -13.46
C GLU A 97 2.94 9.30 -14.29
N GLN A 98 2.63 9.13 -15.57
CA GLN A 98 2.23 10.24 -16.44
C GLN A 98 0.92 10.89 -15.99
N ILE A 99 -0.06 10.09 -15.55
CA ILE A 99 -1.33 10.61 -15.01
C ILE A 99 -1.05 11.38 -13.71
N THR A 100 -0.21 10.85 -12.83
CA THR A 100 0.18 11.52 -11.58
C THR A 100 0.85 12.86 -11.86
N ASP A 101 1.76 12.94 -12.85
CA ASP A 101 2.36 14.22 -13.28
C ASP A 101 1.29 15.27 -13.68
N ARG A 102 0.21 14.85 -14.35
CA ARG A 102 -0.88 15.76 -14.71
C ARG A 102 -1.71 16.19 -13.50
N LEU A 103 -1.95 15.28 -12.56
CA LEU A 103 -2.63 15.59 -11.30
C LEU A 103 -1.83 16.59 -10.46
N GLU A 104 -0.53 16.40 -10.34
CA GLU A 104 0.37 17.31 -9.60
C GLU A 104 0.45 18.69 -10.27
N GLN A 105 0.57 18.74 -11.60
CA GLN A 105 0.55 20.00 -12.34
C GLN A 105 -0.77 20.75 -12.14
N ALA A 106 -1.91 20.07 -12.19
CA ALA A 106 -3.21 20.66 -11.95
C ALA A 106 -3.32 21.23 -10.54
N THR A 107 -2.84 20.49 -9.53
CA THR A 107 -2.84 20.93 -8.12
C THR A 107 -1.94 22.15 -7.92
N SER A 108 -0.78 22.22 -8.60
CA SER A 108 0.14 23.36 -8.50
C SER A 108 -0.39 24.65 -9.14
N ILE A 109 -1.19 24.52 -10.20
CA ILE A 109 -1.77 25.67 -10.94
C ILE A 109 -3.08 26.13 -10.28
N GLN A 110 -3.91 25.19 -9.83
CA GLN A 110 -5.22 25.42 -9.24
C GLN A 110 -5.37 24.54 -8.00
N ALA A 111 -4.82 24.99 -6.88
CA ALA A 111 -4.79 24.19 -5.62
C ALA A 111 -6.15 23.61 -5.21
N THR A 112 -7.26 24.25 -5.63
CA THR A 112 -8.62 23.84 -5.30
C THR A 112 -9.30 22.98 -6.38
N VAL A 113 -8.64 22.70 -7.51
CA VAL A 113 -9.28 21.98 -8.63
C VAL A 113 -9.75 20.58 -8.24
N LEU A 114 -9.04 19.91 -7.34
CA LEU A 114 -9.38 18.59 -6.84
C LEU A 114 -10.26 18.61 -5.58
N GLU A 115 -10.44 19.79 -4.97
CA GLU A 115 -11.42 20.01 -3.90
C GLU A 115 -12.85 20.10 -4.48
N ASP A 116 -12.99 20.44 -5.77
CA ASP A 116 -14.26 20.38 -6.46
C ASP A 116 -14.72 18.91 -6.57
N THR A 117 -15.79 18.61 -5.84
CA THR A 117 -16.36 17.26 -5.77
C THR A 117 -16.88 16.73 -7.09
N ALA A 118 -17.21 17.59 -8.06
CA ALA A 118 -17.64 17.19 -9.41
C ALA A 118 -16.44 16.71 -10.22
N THR A 119 -15.36 17.50 -10.29
CA THR A 119 -14.11 17.16 -10.97
C THR A 119 -13.50 15.89 -10.38
N SER A 120 -13.39 15.80 -9.06
CA SER A 120 -12.85 14.62 -8.37
C SER A 120 -13.65 13.35 -8.68
N ARG A 121 -15.00 13.42 -8.71
CA ARG A 121 -15.85 12.28 -9.08
C ARG A 121 -15.69 11.87 -10.55
N GLN A 122 -15.58 12.85 -11.47
CA GLN A 122 -15.36 12.55 -12.89
C GLN A 122 -14.01 11.87 -13.10
N LEU A 123 -12.94 12.37 -12.48
CA LEU A 123 -11.62 11.73 -12.51
C LEU A 123 -11.65 10.32 -11.92
N THR A 124 -12.25 10.15 -10.76
CA THR A 124 -12.39 8.81 -10.14
C THR A 124 -13.08 7.84 -11.08
N THR A 125 -14.17 8.27 -11.73
CA THR A 125 -14.92 7.44 -12.67
C THR A 125 -14.09 7.12 -13.92
N LEU A 126 -13.38 8.11 -14.45
CA LEU A 126 -12.51 7.96 -15.63
C LEU A 126 -11.38 6.98 -15.34
N LEU A 127 -10.64 7.18 -14.27
CA LEU A 127 -9.49 6.38 -13.87
C LEU A 127 -9.88 4.93 -13.53
N ALA A 128 -11.01 4.73 -12.84
CA ALA A 128 -11.47 3.40 -12.40
C ALA A 128 -11.80 2.46 -13.57
N LYS A 129 -12.17 2.97 -14.75
CA LYS A 129 -12.42 2.17 -15.94
C LYS A 129 -11.18 1.41 -16.37
N ASP A 130 -10.02 2.03 -16.21
CA ASP A 130 -8.73 1.54 -16.69
C ASP A 130 -7.83 1.02 -15.54
N GLY A 131 -8.41 0.76 -14.37
CA GLY A 131 -7.72 0.11 -13.26
C GLY A 131 -6.87 1.03 -12.40
N PHE A 132 -7.11 2.34 -12.48
CA PHE A 132 -6.51 3.31 -11.57
C PHE A 132 -7.51 3.77 -10.50
N ALA A 133 -7.02 4.02 -9.30
CA ALA A 133 -7.72 4.69 -8.23
C ALA A 133 -7.14 6.10 -8.04
N LEU A 134 -7.99 7.12 -7.97
CA LEU A 134 -7.56 8.45 -7.54
C LEU A 134 -7.28 8.38 -6.03
N ALA A 135 -6.05 8.68 -5.65
CA ALA A 135 -5.60 8.65 -4.27
C ALA A 135 -4.93 9.97 -3.88
N TYR A 136 -4.83 10.21 -2.58
CA TYR A 136 -4.27 11.44 -2.03
C TYR A 136 -3.24 11.09 -0.95
N THR A 137 -2.18 11.89 -0.89
CA THR A 137 -1.20 11.87 0.19
C THR A 137 -0.64 13.29 0.38
N GLU A 138 -0.60 13.77 1.61
CA GLU A 138 -0.06 15.11 1.96
C GLU A 138 -0.61 16.25 1.07
N GLY A 139 -1.90 16.16 0.71
CA GLY A 139 -2.55 17.16 -0.16
C GLY A 139 -2.28 17.00 -1.66
N ASN A 140 -1.47 16.04 -2.08
CA ASN A 140 -1.21 15.76 -3.49
C ASN A 140 -2.07 14.57 -3.98
N ALA A 141 -2.64 14.71 -5.17
CA ALA A 141 -3.37 13.64 -5.82
C ALA A 141 -2.43 12.79 -6.68
N TYR A 142 -2.65 11.49 -6.73
CA TYR A 142 -1.92 10.57 -7.59
C TYR A 142 -2.81 9.42 -8.08
N ALA A 143 -2.38 8.79 -9.18
CA ALA A 143 -3.02 7.60 -9.71
C ALA A 143 -2.41 6.34 -9.06
N ASP A 144 -3.19 5.66 -8.24
CA ASP A 144 -2.81 4.38 -7.61
C ASP A 144 -3.31 3.19 -8.45
N GLU A 145 -2.63 2.06 -8.38
CA GLU A 145 -3.02 0.82 -9.04
C GLU A 145 -4.22 0.17 -8.33
N ASP A 146 -5.32 -0.14 -9.03
CA ASP A 146 -6.45 -0.90 -8.47
C ASP A 146 -6.22 -2.42 -8.60
N ASN A 147 -5.76 -3.05 -7.54
CA ASN A 147 -5.54 -4.49 -7.52
C ASN A 147 -6.84 -5.31 -7.63
N ALA A 148 -7.99 -4.75 -7.25
CA ALA A 148 -9.28 -5.40 -7.45
C ALA A 148 -9.68 -5.43 -8.94
N TYR A 149 -9.32 -4.39 -9.71
CA TYR A 149 -9.48 -4.38 -11.16
C TYR A 149 -8.69 -5.52 -11.81
N TRP A 150 -7.41 -5.69 -11.46
CA TRP A 150 -6.57 -6.77 -11.98
C TRP A 150 -7.08 -8.16 -11.62
N THR A 151 -7.54 -8.32 -10.39
CA THR A 151 -8.15 -9.57 -9.93
C THR A 151 -9.33 -9.97 -10.82
N ARG A 152 -10.18 -9.01 -11.18
CA ARG A 152 -11.33 -9.25 -12.07
C ARG A 152 -10.91 -9.46 -13.53
N LEU A 153 -10.02 -8.60 -14.05
CA LEU A 153 -9.61 -8.64 -15.46
C LEU A 153 -8.91 -9.94 -15.81
N PHE A 154 -8.00 -10.42 -14.97
CA PHE A 154 -7.21 -11.63 -15.20
C PHE A 154 -7.76 -12.87 -14.49
N ASP A 155 -9.02 -12.83 -14.01
CA ASP A 155 -9.64 -13.99 -13.35
C ASP A 155 -9.57 -15.24 -14.22
N GLY A 156 -9.09 -16.34 -13.62
CA GLY A 156 -8.89 -17.63 -14.28
C GLY A 156 -7.74 -17.68 -15.31
N ALA A 157 -7.01 -16.58 -15.53
CA ALA A 157 -5.89 -16.56 -16.48
C ALA A 157 -4.53 -16.81 -15.83
N LEU A 158 -4.29 -16.26 -14.64
CA LEU A 158 -3.00 -16.29 -13.95
C LEU A 158 -2.83 -17.56 -13.11
N THR A 159 -1.60 -17.83 -12.66
CA THR A 159 -1.35 -18.91 -11.70
C THR A 159 -2.15 -18.72 -10.40
N PRO A 160 -2.47 -19.79 -9.67
CA PRO A 160 -3.11 -19.68 -8.35
C PRO A 160 -2.35 -18.77 -7.38
N ALA A 161 -1.01 -18.78 -7.45
CA ALA A 161 -0.16 -17.90 -6.65
C ALA A 161 -0.37 -16.41 -7.00
N MET A 162 -0.32 -16.06 -8.28
CA MET A 162 -0.52 -14.68 -8.72
C MET A 162 -1.94 -14.19 -8.42
N GLN A 163 -2.96 -15.03 -8.65
CA GLN A 163 -4.32 -14.69 -8.27
C GLN A 163 -4.48 -14.48 -6.76
N ARG A 164 -3.83 -15.30 -5.93
CA ARG A 164 -3.84 -15.13 -4.48
C ARG A 164 -3.14 -13.84 -4.07
N TYR A 165 -1.98 -13.55 -4.68
CA TYR A 165 -1.25 -12.30 -4.49
C TYR A 165 -2.14 -11.07 -4.76
N LEU A 166 -2.77 -11.00 -5.91
CA LEU A 166 -3.63 -9.88 -6.30
C LEU A 166 -4.83 -9.71 -5.36
N ARG A 167 -5.45 -10.82 -4.94
CA ARG A 167 -6.56 -10.76 -3.95
C ARG A 167 -6.11 -10.24 -2.59
N LEU A 168 -4.93 -10.65 -2.11
CA LEU A 168 -4.37 -10.12 -0.86
C LEU A 168 -4.13 -8.61 -0.99
N ARG A 169 -3.49 -8.19 -2.07
CA ARG A 169 -3.22 -6.77 -2.31
C ARG A 169 -4.51 -5.95 -2.44
N ALA A 170 -5.53 -6.44 -3.14
CA ALA A 170 -6.82 -5.78 -3.24
C ALA A 170 -7.49 -5.60 -1.87
N THR A 171 -7.45 -6.63 -1.02
CA THR A 171 -7.99 -6.57 0.34
C THR A 171 -7.24 -5.53 1.18
N GLU A 172 -5.91 -5.55 1.14
CA GLU A 172 -5.07 -4.63 1.91
C GLU A 172 -5.19 -3.18 1.41
N GLN A 173 -5.33 -2.98 0.11
CA GLN A 173 -5.53 -1.67 -0.50
C GLN A 173 -6.88 -1.05 -0.11
N SER A 174 -7.94 -1.86 0.01
CA SER A 174 -9.24 -1.38 0.48
C SER A 174 -9.21 -0.88 1.93
N ARG A 175 -8.19 -1.28 2.68
CA ARG A 175 -7.93 -0.84 4.06
C ARG A 175 -6.44 -0.62 4.24
N ARG A 176 -5.98 0.57 3.86
CA ARG A 176 -4.56 0.94 3.95
C ARG A 176 -4.05 0.77 5.38
N PHE A 177 -2.82 0.27 5.53
CA PHE A 177 -2.25 0.05 6.86
C PHE A 177 -1.65 1.31 7.47
N SER A 178 -1.27 2.28 6.62
CA SER A 178 -0.62 3.51 7.07
C SER A 178 -1.03 4.71 6.23
N GLU A 179 -1.02 5.88 6.86
CA GLU A 179 -1.16 7.19 6.24
C GLU A 179 -0.40 8.20 7.09
N ASP A 180 0.34 9.11 6.45
CA ASP A 180 1.15 10.14 7.13
C ASP A 180 2.02 9.56 8.27
N ALA A 181 2.76 8.50 7.96
CA ALA A 181 3.59 7.75 8.92
C ALA A 181 2.85 7.30 10.19
N ALA A 182 1.51 7.22 10.16
CA ALA A 182 0.66 6.70 11.21
C ALA A 182 -0.05 5.42 10.79
N LEU A 183 -0.15 4.46 11.71
CA LEU A 183 -0.86 3.21 11.50
C LEU A 183 -2.38 3.47 11.45
N GLN A 184 -3.04 2.97 10.40
CA GLN A 184 -4.49 3.09 10.20
C GLN A 184 -5.26 1.82 10.59
N ILE A 185 -4.55 0.77 10.94
CA ILE A 185 -5.08 -0.52 11.39
C ILE A 185 -4.55 -0.84 12.78
N SER A 186 -5.12 -1.82 13.45
CA SER A 186 -4.60 -2.25 14.76
C SER A 186 -3.25 -2.98 14.61
N TRP A 187 -2.48 -3.02 15.69
CA TRP A 187 -1.25 -3.81 15.78
C TRP A 187 -1.50 -5.29 15.50
N ASP A 188 -2.65 -5.83 15.96
CA ASP A 188 -3.04 -7.22 15.69
C ASP A 188 -3.31 -7.47 14.20
N GLU A 189 -3.96 -6.53 13.51
CA GLU A 189 -4.16 -6.64 12.07
C GLU A 189 -2.84 -6.56 11.31
N LEU A 190 -1.93 -5.66 11.72
CA LEU A 190 -0.60 -5.56 11.14
C LEU A 190 0.18 -6.87 11.29
N ALA A 191 0.15 -7.46 12.49
CA ALA A 191 0.73 -8.78 12.75
C ALA A 191 0.11 -9.88 11.87
N GLY A 192 -1.21 -9.89 11.75
CA GLY A 192 -1.94 -10.82 10.89
C GLY A 192 -1.56 -10.72 9.42
N ARG A 193 -1.28 -9.49 8.92
CA ARG A 193 -0.78 -9.30 7.56
C ARG A 193 0.64 -9.87 7.39
N ALA A 194 1.55 -9.63 8.34
CA ALA A 194 2.89 -10.23 8.29
C ALA A 194 2.80 -11.78 8.24
N VAL A 195 2.00 -12.38 9.11
CA VAL A 195 1.77 -13.85 9.11
C VAL A 195 1.15 -14.32 7.78
N THR A 196 0.20 -13.58 7.23
CA THR A 196 -0.43 -13.93 5.95
C THR A 196 0.59 -13.96 4.80
N TRP A 197 1.51 -13.00 4.75
CA TRP A 197 2.56 -12.99 3.72
C TRP A 197 3.64 -14.04 3.97
N GLU A 198 3.95 -14.38 5.21
CA GLU A 198 4.79 -15.53 5.54
C GLU A 198 4.16 -16.83 5.01
N GLN A 199 2.89 -17.08 5.33
CA GLN A 199 2.14 -18.26 4.87
C GLN A 199 1.98 -18.30 3.34
N PHE A 200 1.85 -17.14 2.71
CA PHE A 200 1.85 -17.03 1.25
C PHE A 200 3.18 -17.53 0.67
N ALA A 201 4.31 -17.06 1.19
CA ALA A 201 5.63 -17.47 0.72
C ALA A 201 5.87 -18.97 0.92
N ASP A 202 5.41 -19.54 2.03
CA ASP A 202 5.52 -20.97 2.32
C ASP A 202 4.61 -21.82 1.42
N SER A 203 3.42 -21.32 1.08
CA SER A 203 2.46 -22.00 0.20
C SER A 203 2.86 -21.95 -1.27
N TYR A 204 3.62 -20.92 -1.67
CA TYR A 204 4.01 -20.68 -3.06
C TYR A 204 5.52 -20.44 -3.19
N PRO A 205 6.37 -21.45 -2.90
CA PRO A 205 7.83 -21.30 -2.93
C PRO A 205 8.38 -20.95 -4.30
N ASP A 206 7.64 -21.29 -5.38
CA ASP A 206 8.01 -21.00 -6.77
C ASP A 206 7.23 -19.84 -7.38
N PHE A 207 6.65 -18.98 -6.55
CA PHE A 207 5.95 -17.80 -7.03
C PHE A 207 6.84 -16.95 -7.94
N SER A 208 6.35 -16.63 -9.15
CA SER A 208 7.11 -15.93 -10.18
C SER A 208 7.56 -14.53 -9.77
N TRP A 209 6.89 -13.91 -8.79
CA TRP A 209 7.17 -12.58 -8.28
C TRP A 209 7.50 -12.59 -6.78
N LYS A 210 8.48 -13.41 -6.41
CA LYS A 210 8.90 -13.62 -5.00
C LYS A 210 9.29 -12.33 -4.29
N ASP A 211 9.95 -11.42 -5.00
CA ASP A 211 10.44 -10.18 -4.40
C ASP A 211 9.29 -9.27 -3.96
N ALA A 212 8.16 -9.26 -4.68
CA ALA A 212 6.97 -8.54 -4.27
C ALA A 212 6.34 -9.12 -3.00
N SER A 213 6.24 -10.44 -2.88
CA SER A 213 5.70 -11.07 -1.66
C SER A 213 6.63 -10.86 -0.46
N ARG A 214 7.95 -10.94 -0.67
CA ARG A 214 8.97 -10.66 0.35
C ARG A 214 8.93 -9.20 0.79
N PHE A 215 8.75 -8.28 -0.17
CA PHE A 215 8.59 -6.86 0.13
C PHE A 215 7.45 -6.60 1.11
N TRP A 216 6.26 -7.17 0.86
CA TRP A 216 5.10 -6.96 1.73
C TRP A 216 5.28 -7.62 3.10
N TYR A 217 5.84 -8.83 3.15
CA TYR A 217 6.24 -9.46 4.41
C TYR A 217 7.16 -8.56 5.24
N ASN A 218 8.25 -8.10 4.63
CA ASN A 218 9.23 -7.25 5.30
C ASN A 218 8.63 -5.91 5.73
N THR A 219 7.77 -5.31 4.90
CA THR A 219 7.08 -4.06 5.23
C THR A 219 6.25 -4.21 6.50
N TYR A 220 5.39 -5.23 6.55
CA TYR A 220 4.53 -5.43 7.72
C TYR A 220 5.32 -5.87 8.96
N LEU A 221 6.27 -6.77 8.82
CA LEU A 221 7.11 -7.22 9.92
C LEU A 221 7.96 -6.08 10.48
N SER A 222 8.61 -5.30 9.63
CA SER A 222 9.44 -4.18 10.06
C SER A 222 8.59 -3.12 10.75
N THR A 223 7.48 -2.70 10.15
CA THR A 223 6.56 -1.75 10.79
C THR A 223 6.06 -2.27 12.14
N TYR A 224 5.75 -3.56 12.24
CA TYR A 224 5.29 -4.18 13.47
C TYR A 224 6.34 -4.14 14.60
N LEU A 225 7.62 -4.32 14.27
CA LEU A 225 8.71 -4.40 15.24
C LEU A 225 9.40 -3.06 15.50
N THR A 226 9.39 -2.13 14.56
CA THR A 226 10.09 -0.84 14.69
C THR A 226 9.16 0.35 14.81
N GLY A 227 7.88 0.20 14.45
CA GLY A 227 6.90 1.29 14.42
C GLY A 227 7.05 2.22 13.23
N MET A 228 6.38 3.34 13.33
CA MET A 228 6.40 4.47 12.41
C MET A 228 6.51 5.77 13.23
N ASP A 229 6.82 6.89 12.58
CA ASP A 229 7.05 8.17 13.27
C ASP A 229 5.85 8.60 14.12
N ASN A 230 4.63 8.42 13.60
CA ASN A 230 3.38 8.76 14.26
C ASN A 230 2.67 7.54 14.91
N SER A 231 3.30 6.35 14.91
CA SER A 231 2.81 5.14 15.58
C SER A 231 3.99 4.34 16.13
N ARG A 232 4.45 4.77 17.29
CA ARG A 232 5.69 4.25 17.88
C ARG A 232 5.45 2.97 18.66
N VAL A 233 6.44 2.08 18.62
CA VAL A 233 6.48 0.86 19.42
C VAL A 233 6.81 1.18 20.89
N PHE A 234 7.61 2.23 21.13
CA PHE A 234 8.00 2.67 22.46
C PHE A 234 7.46 4.08 22.76
N SER A 235 6.99 4.29 23.97
CA SER A 235 6.55 5.59 24.48
C SER A 235 7.71 6.59 24.57
N ASP A 236 7.40 7.86 24.83
CA ASP A 236 8.41 8.90 25.07
C ASP A 236 9.29 8.60 26.29
N SER A 237 8.80 7.80 27.25
CA SER A 237 9.60 7.31 28.38
C SER A 237 10.56 6.17 28.01
N GLY A 238 10.51 5.70 26.75
CA GLY A 238 11.30 4.58 26.24
C GLY A 238 10.80 3.22 26.72
N THR A 239 9.53 3.08 27.09
CA THR A 239 8.94 1.80 27.49
C THR A 239 8.02 1.29 26.39
N LEU A 240 8.03 -0.02 26.13
CA LEU A 240 7.14 -0.67 25.15
C LEU A 240 5.68 -0.27 25.43
N GLU A 241 4.99 0.21 24.40
CA GLU A 241 3.59 0.62 24.52
C GLU A 241 2.70 -0.57 24.93
N PRO A 242 1.75 -0.37 25.87
CA PRO A 242 0.92 -1.47 26.39
C PRO A 242 0.13 -2.20 25.30
N GLU A 243 -0.38 -1.48 24.30
CA GLU A 243 -1.12 -2.06 23.16
C GLU A 243 -0.21 -2.90 22.27
N VAL A 244 1.02 -2.44 22.01
CA VAL A 244 2.01 -3.22 21.23
C VAL A 244 2.39 -4.47 21.98
N ARG A 245 2.63 -4.37 23.29
CA ARG A 245 2.92 -5.53 24.14
C ARG A 245 1.79 -6.57 24.08
N ALA A 246 0.55 -6.13 24.26
CA ALA A 246 -0.62 -7.01 24.20
C ALA A 246 -0.72 -7.70 22.83
N SER A 247 -0.48 -6.99 21.75
CA SER A 247 -0.46 -7.54 20.40
C SER A 247 0.67 -8.56 20.20
N TYR A 248 1.88 -8.29 20.71
CA TYR A 248 2.99 -9.26 20.66
C TYR A 248 2.65 -10.55 21.39
N GLU A 249 2.08 -10.45 22.61
CA GLU A 249 1.66 -11.60 23.41
C GLU A 249 0.54 -12.38 22.70
N HIS A 250 -0.41 -11.69 22.05
CA HIS A 250 -1.49 -12.28 21.26
C HIS A 250 -0.96 -13.02 20.03
N LEU A 251 -0.08 -12.39 19.24
CA LEU A 251 0.53 -13.01 18.06
C LEU A 251 1.25 -14.33 18.42
N VAL A 252 2.07 -14.31 19.48
CA VAL A 252 2.82 -15.49 19.92
C VAL A 252 1.89 -16.61 20.35
N ALA A 253 0.79 -16.28 21.03
CA ALA A 253 -0.20 -17.27 21.46
C ALA A 253 -1.00 -17.84 20.27
N GLN A 254 -1.37 -17.01 19.29
CA GLN A 254 -2.23 -17.38 18.17
C GLN A 254 -1.49 -18.14 17.07
N TYR A 255 -0.21 -17.77 16.80
CA TYR A 255 0.57 -18.30 15.67
C TYR A 255 1.94 -18.87 16.09
N PRO A 256 2.04 -19.73 17.12
CA PRO A 256 3.32 -20.10 17.74
C PRO A 256 4.31 -20.80 16.80
N GLN A 257 3.82 -21.35 15.67
CA GLN A 257 4.63 -22.08 14.71
C GLN A 257 5.21 -21.21 13.59
N THR A 258 4.77 -19.96 13.47
CA THR A 258 5.27 -19.04 12.43
C THR A 258 6.62 -18.44 12.79
N ARG A 259 7.46 -18.17 11.79
CA ARG A 259 8.75 -17.46 11.97
C ARG A 259 8.55 -16.07 12.56
N THR A 260 7.50 -15.38 12.12
CA THR A 260 7.08 -14.08 12.66
C THR A 260 6.84 -14.14 14.16
N ALA A 261 6.02 -15.09 14.63
CA ALA A 261 5.72 -15.24 16.06
C ALA A 261 6.95 -15.69 16.88
N GLN A 262 7.79 -16.56 16.32
CA GLN A 262 9.04 -16.98 16.96
C GLN A 262 10.03 -15.81 17.14
N LEU A 263 10.16 -14.95 16.15
CA LEU A 263 10.98 -13.74 16.26
C LEU A 263 10.41 -12.78 17.33
N VAL A 264 9.09 -12.54 17.31
CA VAL A 264 8.42 -11.70 18.31
C VAL A 264 8.55 -12.28 19.73
N ALA A 265 8.49 -13.59 19.89
CA ALA A 265 8.73 -14.25 21.18
C ALA A 265 10.16 -14.02 21.71
N GLN A 266 11.16 -14.04 20.83
CA GLN A 266 12.54 -13.68 21.19
C GLN A 266 12.64 -12.20 21.58
N CYS A 267 12.03 -11.29 20.82
CA CYS A 267 11.95 -9.87 21.17
C CYS A 267 11.29 -9.66 22.54
N LEU A 268 10.14 -10.30 22.80
CA LEU A 268 9.45 -10.22 24.08
C LEU A 268 10.32 -10.71 25.26
N THR A 269 11.09 -11.77 25.04
CA THR A 269 12.01 -12.31 26.05
C THR A 269 13.07 -11.27 26.42
N LEU A 270 13.72 -10.68 25.44
CA LEU A 270 14.71 -9.61 25.64
C LEU A 270 14.10 -8.36 26.27
N LEU A 271 12.89 -7.97 25.83
CA LEU A 271 12.15 -6.85 26.39
C LEU A 271 11.83 -7.06 27.87
N LYS A 272 11.33 -8.25 28.25
CA LYS A 272 11.06 -8.61 29.65
C LYS A 272 12.33 -8.51 30.52
N GLN A 273 13.46 -9.01 30.02
CA GLN A 273 14.76 -8.95 30.71
C GLN A 273 15.24 -7.52 30.93
N ASN A 274 14.88 -6.58 30.03
CA ASN A 274 15.30 -5.17 30.10
C ASN A 274 14.17 -4.23 30.56
N GLY A 275 13.18 -4.71 31.29
CA GLY A 275 12.09 -3.89 31.82
C GLY A 275 11.23 -3.24 30.72
N TYR A 276 11.04 -3.94 29.62
CA TYR A 276 10.31 -3.51 28.43
C TYR A 276 10.90 -2.26 27.74
N ARG A 277 12.22 -2.11 27.79
CA ARG A 277 12.96 -1.03 27.14
C ARG A 277 13.79 -1.57 25.96
N PRO A 278 14.09 -0.73 24.94
CA PRO A 278 15.01 -1.10 23.87
C PRO A 278 16.40 -1.43 24.42
N SER A 279 17.13 -2.28 23.72
CA SER A 279 18.50 -2.66 24.07
C SER A 279 19.29 -3.09 22.85
N ALA A 280 20.62 -3.01 22.92
CA ALA A 280 21.50 -3.49 21.86
C ALA A 280 21.29 -4.98 21.50
N ALA A 281 20.80 -5.79 22.45
CA ALA A 281 20.46 -7.19 22.17
C ALA A 281 19.25 -7.31 21.23
N ILE A 282 18.24 -6.43 21.40
CA ILE A 282 17.08 -6.37 20.48
C ILE A 282 17.55 -5.89 19.11
N ASP A 283 18.34 -4.83 19.04
CA ASP A 283 18.86 -4.29 17.78
C ASP A 283 19.66 -5.36 17.02
N SER A 284 20.51 -6.11 17.72
CA SER A 284 21.26 -7.22 17.14
C SER A 284 20.36 -8.34 16.63
N LEU A 285 19.31 -8.68 17.35
CA LEU A 285 18.33 -9.68 16.92
C LEU A 285 17.60 -9.23 15.64
N LEU A 286 17.13 -7.98 15.59
CA LEU A 286 16.45 -7.42 14.41
C LEU A 286 17.38 -7.39 13.19
N GLN A 287 18.64 -6.99 13.37
CA GLN A 287 19.66 -7.01 12.31
C GLN A 287 19.91 -8.44 11.78
N GLN A 288 20.04 -9.44 12.66
CA GLN A 288 20.21 -10.84 12.27
C GLN A 288 19.07 -11.36 11.40
N HIS A 289 17.85 -10.86 11.63
CA HIS A 289 16.66 -11.19 10.85
C HIS A 289 16.38 -10.24 9.69
N ASN A 290 17.33 -9.33 9.36
CA ASN A 290 17.19 -8.32 8.31
C ASN A 290 15.93 -7.44 8.49
N VAL A 291 15.51 -7.22 9.71
CA VAL A 291 14.42 -6.28 10.04
C VAL A 291 15.00 -4.87 10.05
N THR A 292 14.67 -4.10 9.03
CA THR A 292 15.08 -2.71 8.85
C THR A 292 13.87 -1.87 8.52
N SER A 293 13.93 -0.56 8.80
CA SER A 293 12.83 0.34 8.41
C SER A 293 12.60 0.24 6.89
N MET A 294 11.33 0.05 6.53
CA MET A 294 10.87 0.00 5.14
C MET A 294 10.27 1.33 4.66
N LEU A 295 10.39 2.39 5.47
CA LEU A 295 9.93 3.72 5.10
C LEU A 295 10.65 4.19 3.83
N GLY A 296 9.87 4.63 2.84
CA GLY A 296 10.41 5.11 1.57
C GLY A 296 10.87 4.03 0.58
N VAL A 297 10.82 2.76 0.95
CA VAL A 297 11.14 1.66 0.03
C VAL A 297 9.91 1.35 -0.84
N GLN A 298 10.10 1.35 -2.15
CA GLN A 298 9.03 1.06 -3.11
C GLN A 298 8.91 -0.45 -3.37
N PRO A 299 7.69 -0.97 -3.61
CA PRO A 299 7.52 -2.35 -4.03
C PRO A 299 8.21 -2.59 -5.38
N PRO A 300 8.76 -3.80 -5.60
CA PRO A 300 9.37 -4.13 -6.88
C PRO A 300 8.31 -4.09 -8.01
N THR A 301 8.73 -3.63 -9.17
CA THR A 301 7.86 -3.57 -10.36
C THR A 301 7.80 -4.90 -11.11
N ARG A 302 8.81 -5.75 -10.92
CA ARG A 302 8.94 -7.12 -11.45
C ARG A 302 9.52 -8.06 -10.41
#